data_94c1d98120973be3a4656ac381f7b554
#
_entry.id   94c1d98120973be3a4656ac381f7b554
#
_cell.length_a   1.000
_cell.length_b   1.000
_cell.length_c   1.000
_cell.angle_alpha   90.00
_cell.angle_beta   90.00
_cell.angle_gamma   90.00
#
_symmetry.space_group_name_H-M   'P 1'
#
loop_
_entity.id
_entity.type
_entity.pdbx_description
1 polymer ?
#
loop_
_entity_poly.entity_id
_entity_poly.type
_entity_poly.pdbx_seq_one_letter_code
_entity_poly.pdbx_strand_id
1 'polypeptide(L)'
;MRIASFNVENLFSRPAVLNMKDNDHAAEILAKIAELTGLLELKSYAGKKSRIEKLHAETKRFISINIRSSTVGRYLFTADSKLVAEGRADWDGFVDLQRERFSEEQIKFTGKVIKEVDADVQCLVEVESAGTLKRFNTDILASRFNDRIVIDGNDPRGIDIALGAKKTVPILSARTNIFARDTIGTIFSRDCLEVELGLKKGGRLHVLVNHFKAKDRNTAESDAKRKRQAGEVSRILETRYNLKKDLVVVAGDLN
;
A
#
# COMPACT_ATOMS: atom_id res chain seq x y z
N MET A 1 -23.96 -3.69 13.30
CA MET A 1 -22.75 -3.73 12.45
C MET A 1 -22.95 -2.82 11.25
N ARG A 2 -21.95 -2.04 10.91
CA ARG A 2 -21.95 -1.13 9.75
C ARG A 2 -20.83 -1.53 8.80
N ILE A 3 -21.15 -1.69 7.52
CA ILE A 3 -20.20 -1.96 6.44
C ILE A 3 -20.21 -0.73 5.54
N ALA A 4 -19.05 -0.26 5.13
CA ALA A 4 -18.90 0.85 4.22
C ALA A 4 -17.88 0.53 3.11
N SER A 5 -18.05 1.17 1.96
CA SER A 5 -17.10 1.18 0.86
C SER A 5 -16.67 2.61 0.55
N PHE A 6 -15.40 2.80 0.24
CA PHE A 6 -14.85 4.09 -0.10
C PHE A 6 -13.72 3.97 -1.11
N ASN A 7 -13.77 4.75 -2.19
CA ASN A 7 -12.65 4.95 -3.08
C ASN A 7 -11.76 6.04 -2.47
N VAL A 8 -10.52 5.71 -2.15
CA VAL A 8 -9.58 6.62 -1.46
C VAL A 8 -8.73 7.45 -2.43
N GLU A 9 -9.06 7.42 -3.73
CA GLU A 9 -8.46 8.24 -4.78
C GLU A 9 -6.92 8.19 -4.78
N ASN A 10 -6.38 6.99 -5.02
CA ASN A 10 -4.94 6.74 -5.07
C ASN A 10 -4.22 7.05 -3.74
N LEU A 11 -4.56 6.30 -2.70
CA LEU A 11 -3.84 6.35 -1.43
C LEU A 11 -2.42 5.81 -1.61
N PHE A 12 -1.51 6.67 -2.07
CA PHE A 12 -0.12 6.35 -2.35
C PHE A 12 0.83 6.90 -1.29
N SER A 13 1.88 6.15 -1.05
CA SER A 13 2.97 6.53 -0.18
C SER A 13 4.17 6.97 -1.01
N ARG A 14 4.24 8.25 -1.33
CA ARG A 14 5.32 8.80 -2.16
C ARG A 14 6.57 9.09 -1.34
N PRO A 15 7.78 8.88 -1.91
CA PRO A 15 9.01 9.40 -1.33
C PRO A 15 8.97 10.93 -1.21
N ALA A 16 9.45 11.45 -0.07
CA ALA A 16 9.43 12.89 0.22
C ALA A 16 10.13 13.74 -0.87
N VAL A 17 11.20 13.24 -1.45
CA VAL A 17 11.91 13.91 -2.53
C VAL A 17 11.08 14.05 -3.81
N LEU A 18 10.20 13.07 -4.10
CA LEU A 18 9.34 13.09 -5.30
C LEU A 18 8.08 13.95 -5.11
N ASN A 19 7.77 14.39 -3.89
CA ASN A 19 6.67 15.29 -3.59
C ASN A 19 7.10 16.77 -3.52
N MET A 20 8.37 17.06 -3.81
CA MET A 20 8.85 18.44 -3.84
C MET A 20 8.22 19.22 -4.99
N LYS A 21 7.84 20.46 -4.74
CA LYS A 21 7.26 21.34 -5.77
C LYS A 21 8.29 21.78 -6.82
N ASP A 22 9.55 21.87 -6.42
CA ASP A 22 10.69 22.21 -7.28
C ASP A 22 11.30 20.92 -7.84
N ASN A 23 11.01 20.64 -9.11
CA ASN A 23 11.48 19.44 -9.79
C ASN A 23 13.00 19.46 -10.02
N ASP A 24 13.63 20.62 -10.26
CA ASP A 24 15.05 20.73 -10.49
C ASP A 24 15.83 20.45 -9.19
N HIS A 25 15.34 21.00 -8.09
CA HIS A 25 15.92 20.70 -6.77
C HIS A 25 15.68 19.23 -6.36
N ALA A 26 14.53 18.64 -6.69
CA ALA A 26 14.27 17.22 -6.45
C ALA A 26 15.25 16.33 -7.25
N ALA A 27 15.51 16.67 -8.51
CA ALA A 27 16.47 15.96 -9.36
C ALA A 27 17.90 16.07 -8.81
N GLU A 28 18.30 17.24 -8.31
CA GLU A 28 19.60 17.45 -7.66
C GLU A 28 19.75 16.55 -6.41
N ILE A 29 18.74 16.50 -5.55
CA ILE A 29 18.75 15.65 -4.36
C ILE A 29 18.81 14.17 -4.74
N LEU A 30 18.05 13.72 -5.74
CA LEU A 30 18.12 12.34 -6.24
C LEU A 30 19.50 11.98 -6.78
N ALA A 31 20.15 12.88 -7.51
CA ALA A 31 21.52 12.69 -7.98
C ALA A 31 22.50 12.52 -6.81
N LYS A 32 22.38 13.35 -5.77
CA LYS A 32 23.19 13.24 -4.54
C LYS A 32 22.94 11.92 -3.80
N ILE A 33 21.69 11.44 -3.75
CA ILE A 33 21.34 10.15 -3.13
C ILE A 33 21.96 9.00 -3.94
N ALA A 34 21.91 9.06 -5.26
CA ALA A 34 22.52 8.06 -6.13
C ALA A 34 24.04 8.02 -5.95
N GLU A 35 24.71 9.18 -5.89
CA GLU A 35 26.15 9.27 -5.61
C GLU A 35 26.49 8.69 -4.23
N LEU A 36 25.73 9.06 -3.18
CA LEU A 36 25.92 8.54 -1.83
C LEU A 36 25.79 7.01 -1.81
N THR A 37 24.76 6.47 -2.45
CA THR A 37 24.53 5.03 -2.53
C THR A 37 25.70 4.32 -3.22
N GLY A 38 26.17 4.84 -4.35
CA GLY A 38 27.35 4.30 -5.05
C GLY A 38 28.63 4.34 -4.22
N LEU A 39 28.88 5.42 -3.48
CA LEU A 39 30.04 5.52 -2.60
C LEU A 39 29.97 4.54 -1.42
N LEU A 40 28.79 4.28 -0.89
CA LEU A 40 28.59 3.34 0.21
C LEU A 40 28.77 1.87 -0.19
N GLU A 41 28.76 1.54 -1.48
CA GLU A 41 29.10 0.21 -2.00
C GLU A 41 30.60 -0.07 -2.16
N LEU A 42 31.46 0.94 -1.93
CA LEU A 42 32.90 0.79 -2.08
C LEU A 42 33.50 -0.12 -0.98
N LYS A 43 34.46 -0.95 -1.35
CA LYS A 43 35.20 -1.81 -0.41
C LYS A 43 35.91 -1.03 0.69
N SER A 44 36.38 0.19 0.38
CA SER A 44 37.02 1.12 1.34
C SER A 44 36.53 2.54 1.10
N TYR A 45 36.29 3.26 2.18
CA TYR A 45 35.90 4.68 2.16
C TYR A 45 37.10 5.64 2.31
N ALA A 46 38.32 5.10 2.33
CA ALA A 46 39.54 5.94 2.39
C ALA A 46 39.55 6.99 1.26
N GLY A 47 39.83 8.25 1.62
CA GLY A 47 39.80 9.40 0.69
C GLY A 47 38.39 9.80 0.20
N LYS A 48 37.32 9.11 0.63
CA LYS A 48 35.92 9.43 0.25
C LYS A 48 35.03 9.81 1.45
N LYS A 49 35.50 9.60 2.68
CA LYS A 49 34.70 9.85 3.91
C LYS A 49 34.07 11.25 3.93
N SER A 50 34.85 12.30 3.70
CA SER A 50 34.32 13.67 3.73
C SER A 50 33.23 13.91 2.68
N ARG A 51 33.32 13.27 1.50
CA ARG A 51 32.29 13.36 0.46
C ARG A 51 31.03 12.60 0.88
N ILE A 52 31.17 11.39 1.43
CA ILE A 52 30.06 10.57 1.96
C ILE A 52 29.32 11.32 3.08
N GLU A 53 30.06 11.87 4.05
CA GLU A 53 29.50 12.65 5.16
C GLU A 53 28.73 13.88 4.69
N LYS A 54 29.30 14.62 3.72
CA LYS A 54 28.64 15.79 3.10
C LYS A 54 27.33 15.39 2.42
N LEU A 55 27.37 14.36 1.57
CA LEU A 55 26.18 13.88 0.86
C LEU A 55 25.11 13.39 1.86
N HIS A 56 25.50 12.64 2.89
CA HIS A 56 24.56 12.23 3.94
C HIS A 56 23.94 13.43 4.65
N ALA A 57 24.73 14.44 5.04
CA ALA A 57 24.20 15.63 5.70
C ALA A 57 23.17 16.39 4.83
N GLU A 58 23.40 16.46 3.50
CA GLU A 58 22.52 17.12 2.55
C GLU A 58 21.26 16.30 2.24
N THR A 59 21.31 14.97 2.35
CA THR A 59 20.21 14.08 1.92
C THR A 59 19.48 13.38 3.06
N LYS A 60 19.98 13.39 4.30
CA LYS A 60 19.48 12.59 5.44
C LYS A 60 17.99 12.73 5.74
N ARG A 61 17.35 13.84 5.39
CA ARG A 61 15.91 14.03 5.55
C ARG A 61 15.07 13.28 4.49
N PHE A 62 15.70 12.87 3.39
CA PHE A 62 15.06 12.22 2.26
C PHE A 62 15.37 10.73 2.15
N ILE A 63 16.24 10.22 3.04
CA ILE A 63 16.65 8.81 3.05
C ILE A 63 16.53 8.19 4.41
N SER A 64 16.43 6.87 4.42
CA SER A 64 16.68 6.02 5.58
C SER A 64 17.74 4.98 5.22
N ILE A 65 18.63 4.67 6.15
CA ILE A 65 19.63 3.62 5.97
C ILE A 65 19.19 2.41 6.76
N ASN A 66 18.83 1.35 6.03
CA ASN A 66 18.39 0.09 6.61
C ASN A 66 19.60 -0.81 6.81
N ILE A 67 20.00 -1.03 8.05
CA ILE A 67 21.14 -1.90 8.41
C ILE A 67 20.59 -3.26 8.80
N ARG A 68 21.04 -4.32 8.10
CA ARG A 68 20.72 -5.72 8.39
C ARG A 68 21.71 -6.32 9.38
N SER A 69 23.00 -6.03 9.18
CA SER A 69 24.09 -6.41 10.11
C SER A 69 25.20 -5.36 10.06
N SER A 70 25.97 -5.22 11.14
CA SER A 70 27.09 -4.27 11.21
C SER A 70 28.05 -4.67 12.32
N THR A 71 29.34 -4.50 12.06
CA THR A 71 30.43 -4.66 13.04
C THR A 71 30.76 -3.36 13.77
N VAL A 72 30.30 -2.21 13.27
CA VAL A 72 30.62 -0.87 13.79
C VAL A 72 29.48 -0.24 14.58
N GLY A 73 28.39 -1.00 14.86
CA GLY A 73 27.27 -0.54 15.68
C GLY A 73 25.96 -0.43 14.92
N ARG A 74 24.93 0.09 15.61
CA ARG A 74 23.55 0.14 15.11
C ARG A 74 23.34 1.21 14.01
N TYR A 75 24.19 2.20 13.95
CA TYR A 75 24.07 3.33 13.02
C TYR A 75 25.34 3.47 12.20
N LEU A 76 25.19 3.68 10.90
CA LEU A 76 26.29 3.92 9.98
C LEU A 76 26.85 5.36 10.11
N PHE A 77 25.98 6.28 10.50
CA PHE A 77 26.32 7.68 10.72
C PHE A 77 25.95 8.12 12.13
N THR A 78 26.76 9.00 12.71
CA THR A 78 26.41 9.70 13.94
C THR A 78 25.32 10.75 13.67
N ALA A 79 24.78 11.38 14.73
CA ALA A 79 23.75 12.43 14.61
C ALA A 79 24.22 13.65 13.80
N ASP A 80 25.51 13.98 13.87
CA ASP A 80 26.18 15.04 13.10
C ASP A 80 26.70 14.56 11.74
N SER A 81 26.21 13.41 11.26
CA SER A 81 26.52 12.83 9.95
C SER A 81 27.97 12.36 9.77
N LYS A 82 28.68 12.02 10.85
CA LYS A 82 30.01 11.40 10.76
C LYS A 82 29.87 9.91 10.48
N LEU A 83 30.62 9.44 9.47
CA LEU A 83 30.65 8.03 9.05
C LEU A 83 31.50 7.22 10.01
N VAL A 84 30.93 6.13 10.56
CA VAL A 84 31.64 5.25 11.53
C VAL A 84 32.30 4.03 10.86
N ALA A 85 31.86 3.64 9.67
CA ALA A 85 32.44 2.53 8.92
C ALA A 85 33.65 2.93 8.08
N GLU A 86 34.54 1.97 7.80
CA GLU A 86 35.70 2.16 6.95
C GLU A 86 35.50 1.61 5.52
N GLY A 87 34.46 0.81 5.32
CA GLY A 87 34.11 0.24 4.03
C GLY A 87 32.84 -0.59 4.05
N ARG A 88 32.46 -1.13 2.90
CA ARG A 88 31.26 -1.97 2.74
C ARG A 88 31.30 -3.26 3.58
N ALA A 89 32.48 -3.75 3.90
CA ALA A 89 32.63 -4.96 4.72
C ALA A 89 32.18 -4.79 6.19
N ASP A 90 32.11 -3.55 6.68
CA ASP A 90 31.74 -3.25 8.06
C ASP A 90 30.24 -3.30 8.32
N TRP A 91 29.42 -3.33 7.28
CA TRP A 91 27.97 -3.34 7.39
C TRP A 91 27.30 -3.97 6.18
N ASP A 92 26.09 -4.51 6.38
CA ASP A 92 25.17 -4.95 5.35
C ASP A 92 23.84 -4.20 5.48
N GLY A 93 23.34 -3.73 4.36
CA GLY A 93 22.11 -2.95 4.30
C GLY A 93 21.99 -2.17 3.02
N PHE A 94 21.08 -1.20 2.98
CA PHE A 94 20.82 -0.37 1.81
C PHE A 94 20.28 1.01 2.20
N VAL A 95 20.39 1.95 1.26
CA VAL A 95 19.76 3.27 1.34
C VAL A 95 18.38 3.18 0.71
N ASP A 96 17.35 3.62 1.42
CA ASP A 96 15.97 3.72 0.92
C ASP A 96 15.52 5.18 0.92
N LEU A 97 14.59 5.54 0.05
CA LEU A 97 14.00 6.86 0.05
C LEU A 97 13.03 7.02 1.22
N GLN A 98 13.20 8.09 1.98
CA GLN A 98 12.29 8.42 3.07
C GLN A 98 10.91 8.74 2.52
N ARG A 99 9.92 7.98 2.96
CA ARG A 99 8.53 8.22 2.58
C ARG A 99 7.95 9.35 3.43
N GLU A 100 7.22 10.24 2.78
CA GLU A 100 6.56 11.36 3.46
C GLU A 100 5.41 10.86 4.34
N ARG A 101 5.12 11.60 5.41
CA ARG A 101 3.88 11.39 6.17
C ARG A 101 2.72 11.91 5.33
N PHE A 102 1.55 11.31 5.50
CA PHE A 102 0.33 11.82 4.87
C PHE A 102 0.06 13.26 5.32
N SER A 103 0.44 14.22 4.49
CA SER A 103 0.30 15.65 4.75
C SER A 103 -0.79 16.31 3.91
N GLU A 104 -1.21 15.67 2.83
CA GLU A 104 -2.19 16.17 1.88
C GLU A 104 -3.56 16.35 2.55
N GLU A 105 -4.19 17.50 2.35
CA GLU A 105 -5.51 17.78 2.93
C GLU A 105 -6.56 16.77 2.47
N GLN A 106 -6.52 16.35 1.22
CA GLN A 106 -7.41 15.33 0.66
C GLN A 106 -7.39 14.04 1.46
N ILE A 107 -6.19 13.52 1.81
CA ILE A 107 -6.04 12.31 2.62
C ILE A 107 -6.60 12.51 4.03
N LYS A 108 -6.41 13.70 4.60
CA LYS A 108 -6.98 14.05 5.91
C LYS A 108 -8.50 14.11 5.88
N PHE A 109 -9.10 14.67 4.81
CA PHE A 109 -10.55 14.69 4.63
C PHE A 109 -11.11 13.29 4.39
N THR A 110 -10.46 12.47 3.56
CA THR A 110 -10.80 11.06 3.40
C THR A 110 -10.82 10.34 4.76
N GLY A 111 -9.78 10.54 5.57
CA GLY A 111 -9.72 9.98 6.91
C GLY A 111 -10.80 10.51 7.86
N LYS A 112 -11.18 11.79 7.73
CA LYS A 112 -12.28 12.37 8.49
C LYS A 112 -13.61 11.69 8.16
N VAL A 113 -13.92 11.54 6.86
CA VAL A 113 -15.14 10.86 6.40
C VAL A 113 -15.19 9.42 6.90
N ILE A 114 -14.11 8.66 6.77
CA ILE A 114 -14.06 7.27 7.26
C ILE A 114 -14.29 7.20 8.79
N LYS A 115 -13.74 8.15 9.55
CA LYS A 115 -13.96 8.23 11.00
C LYS A 115 -15.40 8.59 11.37
N GLU A 116 -16.03 9.48 10.62
CA GLU A 116 -17.44 9.89 10.82
C GLU A 116 -18.41 8.77 10.46
N VAL A 117 -18.16 8.04 9.38
CA VAL A 117 -18.94 6.85 9.00
C VAL A 117 -18.85 5.77 10.08
N ASP A 118 -17.70 5.64 10.72
CA ASP A 118 -17.43 4.71 11.82
C ASP A 118 -17.84 3.26 11.54
N ALA A 119 -17.54 2.77 10.33
CA ALA A 119 -17.86 1.40 9.94
C ALA A 119 -17.10 0.37 10.80
N ASP A 120 -17.74 -0.77 11.03
CA ASP A 120 -17.12 -1.94 11.66
C ASP A 120 -16.23 -2.68 10.66
N VAL A 121 -16.64 -2.66 9.38
CA VAL A 121 -15.93 -3.20 8.22
C VAL A 121 -15.87 -2.13 7.15
N GLN A 122 -14.68 -1.78 6.71
CA GLN A 122 -14.41 -0.77 5.70
C GLN A 122 -13.75 -1.40 4.47
N CYS A 123 -14.45 -1.46 3.36
CA CYS A 123 -13.88 -1.76 2.06
C CYS A 123 -13.23 -0.49 1.50
N LEU A 124 -12.00 -0.62 1.02
CA LEU A 124 -11.22 0.48 0.44
C LEU A 124 -10.73 0.07 -0.95
N VAL A 125 -10.84 0.95 -1.91
CA VAL A 125 -10.28 0.76 -3.25
C VAL A 125 -9.32 1.89 -3.57
N GLU A 126 -8.36 1.63 -4.44
CA GLU A 126 -7.24 2.52 -4.80
C GLU A 126 -6.21 2.69 -3.66
N VAL A 127 -5.89 1.60 -3.00
CA VAL A 127 -4.82 1.52 -1.99
C VAL A 127 -3.56 0.95 -2.64
N GLU A 128 -2.41 1.61 -2.44
CA GLU A 128 -1.13 1.19 -3.05
C GLU A 128 -0.59 -0.12 -2.48
N SER A 129 -0.67 -0.30 -1.16
CA SER A 129 -0.05 -1.46 -0.51
C SER A 129 -0.51 -1.64 0.95
N ALA A 130 -0.24 -2.81 1.50
CA ALA A 130 -0.46 -3.10 2.92
C ALA A 130 0.31 -2.14 3.84
N GLY A 131 1.53 -1.75 3.45
CA GLY A 131 2.35 -0.77 4.18
C GLY A 131 1.71 0.61 4.22
N THR A 132 1.18 1.07 3.08
CA THR A 132 0.46 2.34 2.96
C THR A 132 -0.82 2.33 3.78
N LEU A 133 -1.62 1.26 3.71
CA LEU A 133 -2.83 1.12 4.53
C LEU A 133 -2.51 1.10 6.03
N LYS A 134 -1.46 0.39 6.44
CA LYS A 134 -1.01 0.38 7.86
C LYS A 134 -0.71 1.79 8.35
N ARG A 135 0.06 2.57 7.59
CA ARG A 135 0.39 3.96 7.97
C ARG A 135 -0.84 4.86 7.98
N PHE A 136 -1.69 4.77 6.96
CA PHE A 136 -2.94 5.52 6.92
C PHE A 136 -3.82 5.22 8.13
N ASN A 137 -3.97 3.93 8.48
CA ASN A 137 -4.71 3.54 9.68
C ASN A 137 -4.09 4.09 10.97
N THR A 138 -2.77 4.08 11.10
CA THR A 138 -2.07 4.57 12.30
C THR A 138 -2.09 6.10 12.39
N ASP A 139 -1.68 6.78 11.32
CA ASP A 139 -1.39 8.21 11.36
C ASP A 139 -2.64 9.06 11.17
N ILE A 140 -3.61 8.56 10.38
CA ILE A 140 -4.82 9.33 10.03
C ILE A 140 -6.06 8.79 10.73
N LEU A 141 -6.25 7.46 10.80
CA LEU A 141 -7.45 6.85 11.37
C LEU A 141 -7.33 6.51 12.86
N ALA A 142 -6.24 6.87 13.53
CA ALA A 142 -6.00 6.59 14.95
C ALA A 142 -6.12 5.09 15.30
N SER A 143 -5.56 4.23 14.44
CA SER A 143 -5.54 2.76 14.60
C SER A 143 -6.93 2.14 14.72
N ARG A 144 -7.92 2.69 13.99
CA ARG A 144 -9.33 2.29 14.06
C ARG A 144 -9.57 0.83 13.69
N PHE A 145 -8.86 0.32 12.69
CA PHE A 145 -8.98 -1.06 12.22
C PHE A 145 -7.87 -1.93 12.82
N ASN A 146 -8.28 -2.97 13.55
CA ASN A 146 -7.35 -3.94 14.14
C ASN A 146 -6.80 -4.88 13.07
N ASP A 147 -7.69 -5.43 12.25
CA ASP A 147 -7.33 -6.30 11.15
C ASP A 147 -7.40 -5.53 9.83
N ARG A 148 -6.44 -5.77 8.96
CA ARG A 148 -6.34 -5.13 7.65
C ARG A 148 -5.75 -6.12 6.66
N ILE A 149 -6.30 -6.13 5.46
CA ILE A 149 -5.78 -6.92 4.34
C ILE A 149 -5.74 -6.08 3.08
N VAL A 150 -4.68 -6.23 2.33
CA VAL A 150 -4.49 -5.76 0.95
C VAL A 150 -3.92 -6.92 0.17
N ILE A 151 -4.43 -7.18 -1.01
CA ILE A 151 -3.85 -8.14 -1.95
C ILE A 151 -3.46 -7.37 -3.21
N ASP A 152 -2.21 -7.51 -3.62
CA ASP A 152 -1.69 -6.91 -4.85
C ASP A 152 -2.44 -7.50 -6.06
N GLY A 153 -3.02 -6.64 -6.85
CA GLY A 153 -3.79 -7.00 -8.03
C GLY A 153 -2.95 -7.06 -9.31
N ASN A 154 -3.62 -7.11 -10.45
CA ASN A 154 -2.99 -7.15 -11.78
C ASN A 154 -2.82 -5.74 -12.39
N ASP A 155 -3.14 -4.66 -11.67
CA ASP A 155 -3.02 -3.30 -12.18
C ASP A 155 -1.57 -2.80 -12.04
N PRO A 156 -0.85 -2.55 -13.16
CA PRO A 156 0.55 -2.13 -13.11
C PRO A 156 0.78 -0.76 -12.45
N ARG A 157 -0.30 -0.02 -12.16
CA ARG A 157 -0.22 1.26 -11.46
C ARG A 157 -0.15 1.12 -9.93
N GLY A 158 -0.23 -0.12 -9.40
CA GLY A 158 -0.28 -0.37 -7.97
C GLY A 158 -1.56 0.16 -7.31
N ILE A 159 -2.70 -0.08 -7.97
CA ILE A 159 -4.03 0.30 -7.48
C ILE A 159 -4.76 -0.95 -7.03
N ASP A 160 -4.79 -1.17 -5.74
CA ASP A 160 -5.30 -2.39 -5.14
C ASP A 160 -6.56 -2.18 -4.32
N ILE A 161 -7.13 -3.28 -3.89
CA ILE A 161 -8.27 -3.33 -2.97
C ILE A 161 -7.85 -3.78 -1.59
N ALA A 162 -8.55 -3.24 -0.61
CA ALA A 162 -8.29 -3.48 0.79
C ALA A 162 -9.56 -3.63 1.60
N LEU A 163 -9.43 -4.26 2.76
CA LEU A 163 -10.45 -4.28 3.79
C LEU A 163 -9.82 -4.03 5.15
N GLY A 164 -10.44 -3.13 5.93
CA GLY A 164 -10.14 -2.91 7.34
C GLY A 164 -11.31 -3.36 8.21
N ALA A 165 -11.03 -4.02 9.32
CA ALA A 165 -12.03 -4.50 10.26
C ALA A 165 -11.70 -4.13 11.70
N LYS A 166 -12.71 -3.77 12.49
CA LYS A 166 -12.57 -3.55 13.93
C LYS A 166 -12.42 -4.89 14.66
N LYS A 167 -11.83 -4.83 15.85
CA LYS A 167 -11.63 -6.01 16.73
C LYS A 167 -12.91 -6.83 16.97
N THR A 168 -14.07 -6.20 16.91
CA THR A 168 -15.38 -6.86 17.10
C THR A 168 -15.83 -7.72 15.93
N VAL A 169 -15.15 -7.61 14.78
CA VAL A 169 -15.45 -8.31 13.52
C VAL A 169 -14.12 -8.78 12.90
N PRO A 170 -13.40 -9.72 13.54
CA PRO A 170 -12.06 -10.11 13.09
C PRO A 170 -12.09 -10.78 11.72
N ILE A 171 -11.01 -10.60 10.94
CA ILE A 171 -10.77 -11.34 9.71
C ILE A 171 -10.40 -12.78 10.07
N LEU A 172 -11.15 -13.76 9.57
CA LEU A 172 -10.91 -15.18 9.79
C LEU A 172 -10.12 -15.80 8.65
N SER A 173 -10.47 -15.46 7.43
CA SER A 173 -9.78 -15.92 6.22
C SER A 173 -9.95 -14.91 5.07
N ALA A 174 -9.10 -15.06 4.06
CA ALA A 174 -9.21 -14.30 2.82
C ALA A 174 -8.84 -15.17 1.62
N ARG A 175 -9.46 -14.89 0.48
CA ARG A 175 -9.19 -15.54 -0.80
C ARG A 175 -9.09 -14.50 -1.90
N THR A 176 -8.06 -14.63 -2.73
CA THR A 176 -7.88 -13.83 -3.94
C THR A 176 -8.47 -14.52 -5.17
N ASN A 177 -8.95 -13.72 -6.11
CA ASN A 177 -9.39 -14.15 -7.44
C ASN A 177 -8.58 -13.46 -8.57
N ILE A 178 -7.39 -12.93 -8.27
CA ILE A 178 -6.52 -12.26 -9.27
C ILE A 178 -6.15 -13.16 -10.45
N PHE A 179 -6.16 -14.47 -10.24
CA PHE A 179 -5.83 -15.46 -11.27
C PHE A 179 -7.04 -15.92 -12.10
N ALA A 180 -8.25 -15.40 -11.83
CA ALA A 180 -9.45 -15.73 -12.59
C ALA A 180 -9.29 -15.33 -14.07
N ARG A 181 -9.51 -16.29 -14.97
CA ARG A 181 -9.34 -16.14 -16.42
C ARG A 181 -10.49 -16.76 -17.16
N ASP A 182 -10.76 -16.23 -18.35
CA ASP A 182 -11.63 -16.81 -19.34
C ASP A 182 -10.88 -16.93 -20.69
N THR A 183 -11.59 -17.22 -21.77
CA THR A 183 -11.02 -17.33 -23.13
C THR A 183 -10.43 -16.02 -23.65
N ILE A 184 -10.84 -14.87 -23.11
CA ILE A 184 -10.34 -13.53 -23.48
C ILE A 184 -9.07 -13.17 -22.67
N GLY A 185 -8.90 -13.75 -21.48
CA GLY A 185 -7.75 -13.48 -20.61
C GLY A 185 -8.14 -13.18 -19.17
N THR A 186 -7.28 -12.48 -18.45
CA THR A 186 -7.49 -12.11 -17.03
C THR A 186 -8.78 -11.32 -16.86
N ILE A 187 -9.63 -11.74 -15.91
CA ILE A 187 -10.93 -11.12 -15.64
C ILE A 187 -10.77 -9.89 -14.77
N PHE A 188 -10.08 -9.98 -13.64
CA PHE A 188 -9.92 -8.90 -12.70
C PHE A 188 -8.59 -8.15 -12.93
N SER A 189 -8.66 -6.84 -13.16
CA SER A 189 -7.47 -5.96 -13.20
C SER A 189 -6.94 -5.68 -11.79
N ARG A 190 -7.82 -5.57 -10.81
CA ARG A 190 -7.53 -5.57 -9.39
C ARG A 190 -7.88 -6.96 -8.87
N ASP A 191 -8.63 -7.09 -7.81
CA ASP A 191 -9.09 -8.40 -7.33
C ASP A 191 -10.63 -8.43 -7.26
N CYS A 192 -11.21 -9.58 -7.03
CA CYS A 192 -12.43 -9.80 -6.28
C CYS A 192 -11.99 -10.45 -4.97
N LEU A 193 -11.68 -9.63 -3.97
CA LEU A 193 -11.14 -10.09 -2.70
C LEU A 193 -12.26 -10.61 -1.80
N GLU A 194 -12.29 -11.92 -1.57
CA GLU A 194 -13.23 -12.55 -0.65
C GLU A 194 -12.63 -12.54 0.76
N VAL A 195 -13.33 -11.93 1.72
CA VAL A 195 -12.91 -11.89 3.13
C VAL A 195 -14.00 -12.49 4.00
N GLU A 196 -13.65 -13.49 4.79
CA GLU A 196 -14.51 -14.08 5.82
C GLU A 196 -14.27 -13.39 7.15
N LEU A 197 -15.33 -12.91 7.76
CA LEU A 197 -15.33 -12.15 9.01
C LEU A 197 -16.10 -12.88 10.09
N GLY A 198 -15.55 -12.89 11.30
CA GLY A 198 -16.20 -13.42 12.49
C GLY A 198 -17.24 -12.46 13.04
N LEU A 199 -18.46 -12.96 13.26
CA LEU A 199 -19.52 -12.23 13.95
C LEU A 199 -19.67 -12.70 15.39
N LYS A 200 -20.30 -11.87 16.21
CA LYS A 200 -20.70 -12.27 17.57
C LYS A 200 -21.56 -13.54 17.51
N LYS A 201 -21.43 -14.40 18.52
CA LYS A 201 -22.15 -15.69 18.64
C LYS A 201 -21.77 -16.73 17.57
N GLY A 202 -20.57 -16.63 16.96
CA GLY A 202 -20.05 -17.63 16.02
C GLY A 202 -20.60 -17.51 14.59
N GLY A 203 -21.36 -16.48 14.27
CA GLY A 203 -21.79 -16.20 12.90
C GLY A 203 -20.64 -15.81 12.00
N ARG A 204 -20.81 -15.90 10.69
CA ARG A 204 -19.84 -15.51 9.67
C ARG A 204 -20.46 -14.57 8.67
N LEU A 205 -19.66 -13.63 8.17
CA LEU A 205 -19.99 -12.72 7.10
C LEU A 205 -18.91 -12.83 6.02
N HIS A 206 -19.31 -12.99 4.79
CA HIS A 206 -18.41 -12.96 3.64
C HIS A 206 -18.55 -11.62 2.91
N VAL A 207 -17.45 -10.95 2.69
CA VAL A 207 -17.41 -9.67 1.95
C VAL A 207 -16.55 -9.85 0.72
N LEU A 208 -17.15 -9.66 -0.46
CA LEU A 208 -16.46 -9.67 -1.74
C LEU A 208 -16.17 -8.22 -2.14
N VAL A 209 -14.93 -7.79 -1.96
CA VAL A 209 -14.53 -6.43 -2.30
C VAL A 209 -14.08 -6.40 -3.75
N ASN A 210 -14.59 -5.44 -4.53
CA ASN A 210 -14.33 -5.32 -5.95
C ASN A 210 -13.93 -3.89 -6.33
N HIS A 211 -13.11 -3.77 -7.36
CA HIS A 211 -12.90 -2.52 -8.07
C HIS A 211 -12.91 -2.81 -9.58
N PHE A 212 -14.04 -2.59 -10.21
CA PHE A 212 -14.25 -2.92 -11.61
C PHE A 212 -13.56 -1.91 -12.54
N LYS A 213 -13.50 -2.27 -13.81
CA LYS A 213 -12.94 -1.41 -14.85
C LYS A 213 -13.72 -0.08 -14.91
N ALA A 214 -13.01 1.03 -14.73
CA ALA A 214 -13.59 2.37 -14.86
C ALA A 214 -14.13 2.59 -16.28
N LYS A 215 -15.16 3.43 -16.38
CA LYS A 215 -15.62 3.96 -17.69
C LYS A 215 -14.50 4.76 -18.32
N ASP A 216 -14.27 4.56 -19.60
CA ASP A 216 -13.28 5.30 -20.37
C ASP A 216 -13.82 5.68 -21.76
N ARG A 217 -12.97 6.28 -22.58
CA ARG A 217 -13.36 6.75 -23.93
C ARG A 217 -13.77 5.57 -24.85
N ASN A 218 -13.22 4.39 -24.65
CA ASN A 218 -13.65 3.15 -25.33
C ASN A 218 -14.74 2.48 -24.49
N THR A 219 -15.95 3.03 -24.54
CA THR A 219 -17.09 2.61 -23.72
C THR A 219 -17.43 1.13 -23.94
N ALA A 220 -17.42 0.66 -25.19
CA ALA A 220 -17.76 -0.73 -25.52
C ALA A 220 -16.79 -1.74 -24.87
N GLU A 221 -15.48 -1.49 -24.89
CA GLU A 221 -14.48 -2.35 -24.28
C GLU A 221 -14.57 -2.32 -22.74
N SER A 222 -14.70 -1.12 -22.16
CA SER A 222 -14.80 -0.97 -20.72
C SER A 222 -16.09 -1.60 -20.17
N ASP A 223 -17.21 -1.51 -20.89
CA ASP A 223 -18.47 -2.16 -20.54
C ASP A 223 -18.36 -3.68 -20.65
N ALA A 224 -17.76 -4.19 -21.72
CA ALA A 224 -17.52 -5.62 -21.90
C ALA A 224 -16.65 -6.17 -20.75
N LYS A 225 -15.61 -5.43 -20.33
CA LYS A 225 -14.76 -5.82 -19.20
C LYS A 225 -15.54 -5.86 -17.89
N ARG A 226 -16.35 -4.81 -17.57
CA ARG A 226 -17.22 -4.79 -16.38
C ARG A 226 -18.21 -5.95 -16.38
N LYS A 227 -18.83 -6.24 -17.53
CA LYS A 227 -19.77 -7.35 -17.66
C LYS A 227 -19.11 -8.70 -17.36
N ARG A 228 -17.87 -8.92 -17.83
CA ARG A 228 -17.09 -10.12 -17.49
C ARG A 228 -16.79 -10.21 -16.01
N GLN A 229 -16.39 -9.10 -15.39
CA GLN A 229 -16.11 -9.02 -13.94
C GLN A 229 -17.37 -9.32 -13.12
N ALA A 230 -18.50 -8.70 -13.45
CA ALA A 230 -19.79 -8.98 -12.79
C ALA A 230 -20.24 -10.44 -12.97
N GLY A 231 -20.08 -10.99 -14.17
CA GLY A 231 -20.38 -12.41 -14.46
C GLY A 231 -19.55 -13.37 -13.62
N GLU A 232 -18.26 -13.07 -13.42
CA GLU A 232 -17.41 -13.91 -12.58
C GLU A 232 -17.78 -13.78 -11.10
N VAL A 233 -18.15 -12.58 -10.61
CA VAL A 233 -18.68 -12.41 -9.25
C VAL A 233 -19.97 -13.21 -9.05
N SER A 234 -20.89 -13.19 -10.03
CA SER A 234 -22.11 -14.03 -9.99
C SER A 234 -21.77 -15.52 -9.91
N ARG A 235 -20.83 -15.98 -10.74
CA ARG A 235 -20.36 -17.37 -10.72
C ARG A 235 -19.75 -17.76 -9.35
N ILE A 236 -18.95 -16.88 -8.76
CA ILE A 236 -18.39 -17.08 -7.42
C ILE A 236 -19.51 -17.23 -6.39
N LEU A 237 -20.50 -16.33 -6.42
CA LEU A 237 -21.64 -16.37 -5.51
C LEU A 237 -22.43 -17.68 -5.63
N GLU A 238 -22.74 -18.10 -6.84
CA GLU A 238 -23.52 -19.29 -7.13
C GLU A 238 -22.80 -20.60 -6.77
N THR A 239 -21.47 -20.64 -6.95
CA THR A 239 -20.69 -21.87 -6.78
C THR A 239 -20.08 -22.05 -5.40
N ARG A 240 -19.88 -20.96 -4.65
CA ARG A 240 -19.16 -21.00 -3.36
C ARG A 240 -20.02 -20.73 -2.15
N TYR A 241 -21.22 -20.14 -2.35
CA TYR A 241 -22.06 -19.69 -1.25
C TYR A 241 -23.47 -20.25 -1.35
N ASN A 242 -24.05 -20.56 -0.21
CA ASN A 242 -25.48 -20.85 -0.11
C ASN A 242 -26.21 -19.55 0.27
N LEU A 243 -26.65 -18.78 -0.75
CA LEU A 243 -27.26 -17.46 -0.55
C LEU A 243 -28.56 -17.46 0.28
N LYS A 244 -29.11 -18.64 0.61
CA LYS A 244 -30.24 -18.78 1.54
C LYS A 244 -29.80 -18.88 3.01
N LYS A 245 -28.51 -19.16 3.26
CA LYS A 245 -27.95 -19.39 4.61
C LYS A 245 -26.79 -18.51 4.94
N ASP A 246 -25.93 -18.22 3.95
CA ASP A 246 -24.72 -17.46 4.15
C ASP A 246 -25.00 -15.96 4.07
N LEU A 247 -24.37 -15.20 4.97
CA LEU A 247 -24.37 -13.74 4.90
C LEU A 247 -23.25 -13.33 3.96
N VAL A 248 -23.62 -12.83 2.78
CA VAL A 248 -22.66 -12.40 1.74
C VAL A 248 -22.96 -10.97 1.32
N VAL A 249 -21.94 -10.16 1.23
CA VAL A 249 -21.98 -8.77 0.74
C VAL A 249 -20.99 -8.61 -0.40
N VAL A 250 -21.45 -8.07 -1.51
CA VAL A 250 -20.59 -7.58 -2.59
C VAL A 250 -20.47 -6.06 -2.43
N ALA A 251 -19.27 -5.57 -2.31
CA ALA A 251 -18.97 -4.15 -2.07
C ALA A 251 -17.76 -3.69 -2.87
N GLY A 252 -17.47 -2.40 -2.84
CA GLY A 252 -16.36 -1.80 -3.56
C GLY A 252 -16.83 -0.70 -4.50
N ASP A 253 -16.04 -0.49 -5.57
CA ASP A 253 -16.36 0.41 -6.68
C ASP A 253 -16.69 -0.43 -7.93
N LEU A 254 -17.95 -0.46 -8.30
CA LEU A 254 -18.42 -1.27 -9.43
C LEU A 254 -18.46 -0.48 -10.76
N ASN A 255 -18.15 0.84 -10.72
CA ASN A 255 -18.07 1.74 -11.88
C ASN A 255 -19.36 1.75 -12.73
#